data_33d68b880e797f9e15c6fda34904a0e5
#
_entry.id   33d68b880e797f9e15c6fda34904a0e5
#
_cell.length_a   1.000
_cell.length_b   1.000
_cell.length_c   1.000
_cell.angle_alpha   90.00
_cell.angle_beta   90.00
_cell.angle_gamma   90.00
#
_symmetry.space_group_name_H-M   'P 1'
#
loop_
_entity.id
_entity.type
_entity.pdbx_description
1 polymer ?
#
loop_
_entity_poly.entity_id
_entity_poly.type
_entity_poly.pdbx_seq_one_letter_code
_entity_poly.pdbx_strand_id
1 'polypeptide(L)'
;MDLKPLAYNGRDEGIEVSLHTQLRPGDDYNNVATAIQSLFPDAFVEEMVAQSFPSKQYVEIVCNHLSFEVFLEQLRKQAILDTAMDAMGQHLQGNKTTFQISRLAAFAGKIAFAFDDAPLGGCFEIHLEGVGLSDWIEACTWHSGRQNVPRQLHDDVAMDSTGEASTWHQ
;
A
#
# COMPACT_ATOMS: atom_id res chain seq x y z
N MET A 1 -17.36 -5.38 26.43
CA MET A 1 -17.89 -5.27 25.06
C MET A 1 -16.73 -5.03 24.12
N ASP A 2 -16.37 -6.07 23.38
CA ASP A 2 -15.27 -5.97 22.43
C ASP A 2 -15.76 -5.18 21.20
N LEU A 3 -15.31 -3.95 21.09
CA LEU A 3 -15.56 -3.16 19.89
C LEU A 3 -14.74 -3.75 18.77
N LYS A 4 -15.43 -4.34 17.77
CA LYS A 4 -14.76 -4.74 16.55
C LYS A 4 -14.12 -3.51 15.93
N PRO A 5 -12.84 -3.57 15.55
CA PRO A 5 -12.25 -2.47 14.78
C PRO A 5 -13.09 -2.25 13.52
N LEU A 6 -13.30 -0.99 13.19
CA LEU A 6 -14.01 -0.63 11.96
C LEU A 6 -13.25 -1.25 10.77
N ALA A 7 -13.99 -1.98 9.95
CA ALA A 7 -13.42 -2.59 8.76
C ALA A 7 -13.43 -1.56 7.62
N TYR A 8 -12.26 -1.00 7.31
CA TYR A 8 -12.10 -0.10 6.18
C TYR A 8 -11.80 -0.90 4.91
N ASN A 9 -12.35 -0.48 3.80
CA ASN A 9 -12.09 -1.10 2.49
C ASN A 9 -11.76 -0.10 1.38
N GLY A 10 -11.84 1.19 1.69
CA GLY A 10 -11.65 2.28 0.73
C GLY A 10 -12.93 2.58 -0.05
N ARG A 11 -13.54 1.59 -0.66
CA ARG A 11 -14.76 1.77 -1.49
C ARG A 11 -15.90 2.43 -0.73
N ASP A 12 -16.21 1.93 0.46
CA ASP A 12 -17.32 2.43 1.26
C ASP A 12 -17.04 3.81 1.85
N GLU A 13 -15.76 4.19 1.92
CA GLU A 13 -15.34 5.49 2.44
C GLU A 13 -15.05 6.51 1.33
N GLY A 14 -15.29 6.15 0.06
CA GLY A 14 -15.06 7.05 -1.06
C GLY A 14 -13.60 7.19 -1.46
N ILE A 15 -12.76 6.23 -1.10
CA ILE A 15 -11.35 6.18 -1.46
C ILE A 15 -11.16 5.19 -2.60
N GLU A 16 -10.68 5.70 -3.74
CA GLU A 16 -10.32 4.87 -4.88
C GLU A 16 -8.95 4.25 -4.66
N VAL A 17 -8.89 2.93 -4.76
CA VAL A 17 -7.66 2.15 -4.62
C VAL A 17 -7.34 1.53 -5.97
N SER A 18 -6.14 1.79 -6.50
CA SER A 18 -5.67 1.17 -7.73
C SER A 18 -4.23 0.69 -7.58
N LEU A 19 -3.87 -0.26 -8.42
CA LEU A 19 -2.55 -0.87 -8.45
C LEU A 19 -2.00 -0.79 -9.86
N HIS A 20 -0.74 -0.38 -9.96
CA HIS A 20 -0.02 -0.30 -11.23
C HIS A 20 1.27 -1.11 -11.09
N THR A 21 1.59 -1.90 -12.11
CA THR A 21 2.88 -2.56 -12.20
C THR A 21 3.27 -2.73 -13.66
N GLN A 22 4.56 -2.79 -13.92
CA GLN A 22 5.10 -3.00 -15.26
C GLN A 22 5.70 -4.39 -15.34
N LEU A 23 5.18 -5.21 -16.25
CA LEU A 23 5.80 -6.49 -16.58
C LEU A 23 6.98 -6.26 -17.51
N ARG A 24 8.12 -6.77 -17.10
CA ARG A 24 9.34 -6.75 -17.90
C ARG A 24 9.42 -8.02 -18.73
N PRO A 25 10.17 -8.01 -19.86
CA PRO A 25 10.48 -9.26 -20.54
C PRO A 25 11.12 -10.26 -19.57
N GLY A 26 10.57 -11.48 -19.53
CA GLY A 26 11.04 -12.53 -18.62
C GLY A 26 10.28 -12.64 -17.31
N ASP A 27 9.43 -11.69 -16.98
CA ASP A 27 8.55 -11.81 -15.80
C ASP A 27 7.50 -12.90 -16.02
N ASP A 28 7.25 -13.69 -14.97
CA ASP A 28 6.20 -14.70 -15.01
C ASP A 28 4.86 -14.02 -14.67
N TYR A 29 3.99 -13.93 -15.67
CA TYR A 29 2.67 -13.33 -15.51
C TYR A 29 1.85 -13.99 -14.39
N ASN A 30 1.85 -15.32 -14.31
CA ASN A 30 1.06 -16.04 -13.31
C ASN A 30 1.53 -15.72 -11.89
N ASN A 31 2.83 -15.57 -11.69
CA ASN A 31 3.38 -15.17 -10.40
C ASN A 31 2.97 -13.76 -10.03
N VAL A 32 2.98 -12.84 -10.98
CA VAL A 32 2.53 -11.46 -10.75
C VAL A 32 1.05 -11.41 -10.42
N ALA A 33 0.22 -12.16 -11.16
CA ALA A 33 -1.22 -12.25 -10.91
C ALA A 33 -1.51 -12.82 -9.52
N THR A 34 -0.80 -13.89 -9.13
CA THR A 34 -0.92 -14.49 -7.81
C THR A 34 -0.55 -13.49 -6.71
N ALA A 35 0.54 -12.74 -6.91
CA ALA A 35 0.97 -11.73 -5.96
C ALA A 35 -0.08 -10.63 -5.78
N ILE A 36 -0.68 -10.15 -6.88
CA ILE A 36 -1.75 -9.15 -6.81
C ILE A 36 -2.95 -9.69 -6.04
N GLN A 37 -3.41 -10.89 -6.39
CA GLN A 37 -4.61 -11.47 -5.81
C GLN A 37 -4.44 -11.87 -4.35
N SER A 38 -3.21 -12.07 -3.89
CA SER A 38 -2.96 -12.38 -2.47
C SER A 38 -3.33 -11.20 -1.55
N LEU A 39 -3.19 -9.97 -2.03
CA LEU A 39 -3.49 -8.76 -1.27
C LEU A 39 -4.78 -8.07 -1.73
N PHE A 40 -5.18 -8.31 -2.97
CA PHE A 40 -6.37 -7.74 -3.59
C PHE A 40 -7.15 -8.85 -4.29
N PRO A 41 -7.91 -9.67 -3.53
CA PRO A 41 -8.58 -10.87 -4.10
C PRO A 41 -9.60 -10.54 -5.18
N ASP A 42 -10.13 -9.33 -5.18
CA ASP A 42 -11.11 -8.86 -6.17
C ASP A 42 -10.47 -8.27 -7.43
N ALA A 43 -9.14 -8.26 -7.51
CA ALA A 43 -8.44 -7.73 -8.68
C ALA A 43 -8.72 -8.60 -9.91
N PHE A 44 -9.12 -7.93 -11.00
CA PHE A 44 -9.39 -8.57 -12.28
C PHE A 44 -8.11 -8.56 -13.10
N VAL A 45 -7.37 -9.67 -13.04
CA VAL A 45 -6.09 -9.78 -13.75
C VAL A 45 -6.23 -10.57 -15.05
N GLU A 46 -7.30 -11.36 -15.19
CA GLU A 46 -7.51 -12.24 -16.34
C GLU A 46 -7.67 -11.53 -17.69
N GLU A 47 -8.27 -10.35 -17.71
CA GLU A 47 -8.44 -9.57 -18.93
C GLU A 47 -7.11 -9.09 -19.54
N MET A 48 -6.07 -9.08 -18.73
CA MET A 48 -4.74 -8.65 -19.15
C MET A 48 -3.92 -9.80 -19.74
N VAL A 49 -4.37 -11.05 -19.58
CA VAL A 49 -3.70 -12.26 -20.06
C VAL A 49 -3.84 -12.44 -21.58
N ALA A 50 -4.74 -11.71 -22.21
CA ALA A 50 -4.96 -11.81 -23.65
C ALA A 50 -3.75 -11.38 -24.49
N GLN A 51 -2.70 -10.86 -23.85
CA GLN A 51 -1.45 -10.57 -24.51
C GLN A 51 -0.53 -11.78 -24.42
N SER A 52 -0.01 -12.17 -25.59
CA SER A 52 0.84 -13.36 -25.71
C SER A 52 2.10 -13.27 -24.86
N PHE A 53 2.31 -14.25 -23.99
CA PHE A 53 3.55 -14.40 -23.22
C PHE A 53 4.36 -15.57 -23.78
N PRO A 54 5.71 -15.48 -23.72
CA PRO A 54 6.50 -14.38 -23.21
C PRO A 54 6.51 -13.17 -24.12
N SER A 55 6.25 -12.00 -23.57
CA SER A 55 6.32 -10.75 -24.33
C SER A 55 7.75 -10.23 -24.35
N LYS A 56 8.16 -9.71 -25.50
CA LYS A 56 9.46 -9.01 -25.63
C LYS A 56 9.34 -7.53 -25.29
N GLN A 57 8.12 -7.07 -24.98
CA GLN A 57 7.83 -5.66 -24.68
C GLN A 57 7.40 -5.52 -23.22
N TYR A 58 7.59 -4.32 -22.69
CA TYR A 58 7.07 -3.97 -21.39
C TYR A 58 5.55 -3.85 -21.48
N VAL A 59 4.84 -4.48 -20.53
CA VAL A 59 3.38 -4.44 -20.46
C VAL A 59 2.99 -3.85 -19.12
N GLU A 60 2.16 -2.80 -19.17
CA GLU A 60 1.63 -2.19 -17.94
C GLU A 60 0.33 -2.90 -17.51
N ILE A 61 0.29 -3.28 -16.24
CA ILE A 61 -0.91 -3.83 -15.61
C ILE A 61 -1.49 -2.75 -14.71
N VAL A 62 -2.78 -2.46 -14.89
CA VAL A 62 -3.52 -1.51 -14.05
C VAL A 62 -4.77 -2.20 -13.53
N CYS A 63 -4.94 -2.22 -12.20
CA CYS A 63 -6.15 -2.71 -11.54
C CYS A 63 -6.79 -1.55 -10.79
N ASN A 64 -8.07 -1.29 -11.04
CA ASN A 64 -8.82 -0.19 -10.45
C ASN A 64 -9.93 -0.69 -9.54
N HIS A 65 -10.46 0.19 -8.71
CA HIS A 65 -11.61 -0.08 -7.83
C HIS A 65 -11.37 -1.26 -6.89
N LEU A 66 -10.17 -1.36 -6.34
CA LEU A 66 -9.79 -2.46 -5.46
C LEU A 66 -10.32 -2.25 -4.05
N SER A 67 -10.64 -3.36 -3.36
CA SER A 67 -10.91 -3.34 -1.93
C SER A 67 -9.60 -3.39 -1.16
N PHE A 68 -9.45 -2.50 -0.19
CA PHE A 68 -8.24 -2.42 0.65
C PHE A 68 -8.35 -3.27 1.92
N GLU A 69 -9.44 -4.02 2.08
CA GLU A 69 -9.74 -4.75 3.31
C GLU A 69 -8.69 -5.80 3.65
N VAL A 70 -8.36 -6.67 2.70
CA VAL A 70 -7.36 -7.75 2.91
C VAL A 70 -5.98 -7.16 3.14
N PHE A 71 -5.64 -6.10 2.42
CA PHE A 71 -4.37 -5.40 2.59
C PHE A 71 -4.23 -4.85 4.02
N LEU A 72 -5.26 -4.19 4.53
CA LEU A 72 -5.26 -3.65 5.90
C LEU A 72 -5.19 -4.77 6.94
N GLU A 73 -5.90 -5.87 6.71
CA GLU A 73 -5.84 -7.02 7.59
C GLU A 73 -4.43 -7.61 7.66
N GLN A 74 -3.75 -7.71 6.53
CA GLN A 74 -2.37 -8.19 6.48
C GLN A 74 -1.41 -7.25 7.20
N LEU A 75 -1.61 -5.94 7.11
CA LEU A 75 -0.83 -4.96 7.87
C LEU A 75 -0.96 -5.18 9.38
N ARG A 76 -2.16 -5.48 9.85
CA ARG A 76 -2.40 -5.77 11.27
C ARG A 76 -1.71 -7.06 11.70
N LYS A 77 -1.80 -8.10 10.87
CA LYS A 77 -1.13 -9.38 11.15
C LYS A 77 0.38 -9.23 11.26
N GLN A 78 0.96 -8.38 10.43
CA GLN A 78 2.40 -8.12 10.45
C GLN A 78 2.82 -7.06 11.48
N ALA A 79 1.86 -6.40 12.14
CA ALA A 79 2.09 -5.34 13.11
C ALA A 79 2.92 -4.17 12.53
N ILE A 80 2.60 -3.76 11.29
CA ILE A 80 3.30 -2.68 10.58
C ILE A 80 2.36 -1.53 10.20
N LEU A 81 1.34 -1.27 11.01
CA LEU A 81 0.39 -0.18 10.73
C LEU A 81 1.05 1.21 10.74
N ASP A 82 2.01 1.43 11.64
CA ASP A 82 2.74 2.71 11.67
C ASP A 82 3.64 2.89 10.45
N THR A 83 4.32 1.83 10.04
CA THR A 83 5.12 1.85 8.80
C THR A 83 4.23 2.12 7.58
N ALA A 84 3.05 1.51 7.56
CA ALA A 84 2.08 1.75 6.49
C ALA A 84 1.62 3.21 6.46
N MET A 85 1.34 3.80 7.63
CA MET A 85 0.97 5.21 7.71
C MET A 85 2.08 6.10 7.14
N ASP A 86 3.33 5.83 7.50
CA ASP A 86 4.49 6.58 6.99
C ASP A 86 4.63 6.44 5.47
N ALA A 87 4.46 5.23 4.94
CA ALA A 87 4.55 4.98 3.50
C ALA A 87 3.44 5.72 2.74
N MET A 88 2.20 5.65 3.22
CA MET A 88 1.07 6.32 2.60
C MET A 88 1.17 7.85 2.72
N GLY A 89 1.80 8.33 3.77
CA GLY A 89 1.98 9.77 3.99
C GLY A 89 3.14 10.38 3.22
N GLN A 90 4.14 9.59 2.83
CA GLN A 90 5.38 10.10 2.24
C GLN A 90 5.15 10.94 0.98
N HIS A 91 4.24 10.50 0.12
CA HIS A 91 3.92 11.19 -1.14
C HIS A 91 2.52 11.78 -1.16
N LEU A 92 1.92 11.96 0.02
CA LEU A 92 0.58 12.53 0.12
C LEU A 92 0.57 13.99 -0.31
N GLN A 93 -0.27 14.29 -1.29
CA GLN A 93 -0.52 15.66 -1.78
C GLN A 93 -2.02 15.84 -1.97
N GLY A 94 -2.63 16.69 -1.15
CA GLY A 94 -4.07 16.91 -1.19
C GLY A 94 -4.84 15.62 -0.90
N ASN A 95 -5.62 15.15 -1.86
CA ASN A 95 -6.46 13.96 -1.75
C ASN A 95 -5.87 12.75 -2.47
N LYS A 96 -4.59 12.77 -2.80
CA LYS A 96 -3.91 11.70 -3.55
C LYS A 96 -2.62 11.30 -2.88
N THR A 97 -2.31 10.01 -2.92
CA THR A 97 -0.99 9.51 -2.56
C THR A 97 -0.65 8.26 -3.35
N THR A 98 0.64 7.96 -3.42
CA THR A 98 1.14 6.72 -3.99
C THR A 98 2.18 6.13 -3.06
N PHE A 99 2.29 4.82 -3.06
CA PHE A 99 3.35 4.12 -2.35
C PHE A 99 3.67 2.82 -3.09
N GLN A 100 4.81 2.23 -2.79
CA GLN A 100 5.29 1.02 -3.47
C GLN A 100 5.49 -0.11 -2.48
N ILE A 101 5.13 -1.33 -2.92
CA ILE A 101 5.35 -2.56 -2.17
C ILE A 101 6.08 -3.59 -3.04
N SER A 102 6.83 -4.48 -2.39
CA SER A 102 7.57 -5.53 -3.07
C SER A 102 6.64 -6.59 -3.68
N ARG A 103 6.82 -6.88 -4.97
CA ARG A 103 6.10 -7.98 -5.64
C ARG A 103 6.49 -9.34 -5.08
N LEU A 104 7.76 -9.51 -4.74
CA LEU A 104 8.25 -10.77 -4.18
C LEU A 104 7.61 -11.06 -2.83
N ALA A 105 7.50 -10.06 -1.96
CA ALA A 105 6.83 -10.21 -0.68
C ALA A 105 5.33 -10.51 -0.88
N ALA A 106 4.67 -9.80 -1.80
CA ALA A 106 3.26 -10.00 -2.10
C ALA A 106 2.98 -11.40 -2.63
N PHE A 107 3.89 -11.97 -3.42
CA PHE A 107 3.77 -13.36 -3.89
C PHE A 107 3.71 -14.34 -2.71
N ALA A 108 4.40 -14.05 -1.61
CA ALA A 108 4.37 -14.83 -0.38
C ALA A 108 3.20 -14.44 0.55
N GLY A 109 2.31 -13.55 0.12
CA GLY A 109 1.19 -13.07 0.92
C GLY A 109 1.58 -12.07 1.99
N LYS A 110 2.73 -11.41 1.85
CA LYS A 110 3.27 -10.44 2.80
C LYS A 110 3.37 -9.05 2.19
N ILE A 111 3.44 -8.04 3.06
CA ILE A 111 3.62 -6.65 2.64
C ILE A 111 4.99 -6.18 3.09
N ALA A 112 5.79 -5.67 2.14
CA ALA A 112 7.04 -4.99 2.41
C ALA A 112 7.06 -3.69 1.61
N PHE A 113 7.11 -2.56 2.30
CA PHE A 113 7.13 -1.25 1.66
C PHE A 113 8.51 -0.95 1.08
N ALA A 114 8.51 -0.33 -0.10
CA ALA A 114 9.72 0.20 -0.72
C ALA A 114 9.68 1.72 -0.61
N PHE A 115 10.65 2.30 0.11
CA PHE A 115 10.69 3.75 0.33
C PHE A 115 11.60 4.46 -0.68
N ASP A 116 12.84 4.02 -0.80
CA ASP A 116 13.85 4.71 -1.60
C ASP A 116 14.39 3.87 -2.74
N ASP A 117 14.63 2.58 -2.51
CA ASP A 117 15.24 1.70 -3.49
C ASP A 117 14.21 0.77 -4.12
N ALA A 118 14.36 0.50 -5.41
CA ALA A 118 13.54 -0.50 -6.09
C ALA A 118 13.83 -1.88 -5.51
N PRO A 119 12.81 -2.60 -5.02
CA PRO A 119 13.03 -3.92 -4.44
C PRO A 119 13.41 -4.94 -5.49
N LEU A 120 14.16 -5.96 -5.06
CA LEU A 120 14.46 -7.11 -5.91
C LEU A 120 13.14 -7.77 -6.34
N GLY A 121 13.01 -8.08 -7.64
CA GLY A 121 11.79 -8.66 -8.18
C GLY A 121 10.73 -7.64 -8.59
N GLY A 122 10.99 -6.34 -8.42
CA GLY A 122 10.07 -5.28 -8.81
C GLY A 122 9.07 -4.90 -7.73
N CYS A 123 8.20 -3.95 -8.05
CA CYS A 123 7.22 -3.43 -7.09
C CYS A 123 5.85 -3.26 -7.73
N PHE A 124 4.83 -3.20 -6.86
CA PHE A 124 3.51 -2.69 -7.19
C PHE A 124 3.42 -1.25 -6.70
N GLU A 125 2.94 -0.36 -7.55
CA GLU A 125 2.63 1.00 -7.16
C GLU A 125 1.15 1.07 -6.83
N ILE A 126 0.84 1.46 -5.59
CA ILE A 126 -0.53 1.58 -5.10
C ILE A 126 -0.89 3.05 -5.10
N HIS A 127 -2.05 3.38 -5.66
CA HIS A 127 -2.59 4.73 -5.71
C HIS A 127 -3.84 4.81 -4.84
N LEU A 128 -3.91 5.82 -4.00
CA LEU A 128 -5.09 6.13 -3.18
C LEU A 128 -5.54 7.54 -3.51
N GLU A 129 -6.84 7.72 -3.72
CA GLU A 129 -7.43 9.03 -4.02
C GLU A 129 -8.83 9.14 -3.43
N GLY A 130 -9.10 10.23 -2.75
CA GLY A 130 -10.43 10.51 -2.23
C GLY A 130 -10.45 11.67 -1.27
N VAL A 131 -11.63 12.27 -1.10
CA VAL A 131 -11.82 13.37 -0.15
C VAL A 131 -11.58 12.87 1.27
N GLY A 132 -10.80 13.64 2.04
CA GLY A 132 -10.46 13.27 3.42
C GLY A 132 -9.42 12.17 3.52
N LEU A 133 -8.62 11.96 2.49
CA LEU A 133 -7.63 10.87 2.44
C LEU A 133 -6.69 10.89 3.63
N SER A 134 -6.18 12.05 4.06
CA SER A 134 -5.25 12.13 5.19
C SER A 134 -5.87 11.57 6.48
N ASP A 135 -7.11 11.97 6.77
CA ASP A 135 -7.82 11.45 7.94
C ASP A 135 -8.12 9.96 7.82
N TRP A 136 -8.48 9.52 6.62
CA TRP A 136 -8.73 8.11 6.35
C TRP A 136 -7.48 7.26 6.57
N ILE A 137 -6.30 7.73 6.14
CA ILE A 137 -5.03 7.03 6.34
C ILE A 137 -4.77 6.86 7.85
N GLU A 138 -4.91 7.92 8.63
CA GLU A 138 -4.71 7.84 10.08
C GLU A 138 -5.70 6.89 10.73
N ALA A 139 -6.96 6.92 10.30
CA ALA A 139 -8.02 6.08 10.86
C ALA A 139 -7.81 4.60 10.53
N CYS A 140 -7.52 4.26 9.26
CA CYS A 140 -7.40 2.86 8.85
C CYS A 140 -6.12 2.20 9.35
N THR A 141 -5.10 2.99 9.71
CA THR A 141 -3.85 2.49 10.28
C THR A 141 -3.79 2.63 11.80
N TRP A 142 -4.88 3.07 12.42
CA TRP A 142 -4.93 3.24 13.87
C TRP A 142 -4.83 1.90 14.60
N HIS A 143 -4.11 1.90 15.73
CA HIS A 143 -4.05 0.76 16.65
C HIS A 143 -3.91 1.26 18.08
N SER A 144 -4.20 0.38 19.04
CA SER A 144 -4.27 0.75 20.45
C SER A 144 -2.94 1.29 21.02
N GLY A 145 -1.81 0.93 20.44
CA GLY A 145 -0.50 1.44 20.86
C GLY A 145 -0.36 2.94 20.71
N ARG A 146 -1.15 3.57 19.82
CA ARG A 146 -1.12 5.03 19.64
C ARG A 146 -1.73 5.81 20.80
N GLN A 147 -2.44 5.14 21.71
CA GLN A 147 -2.90 5.78 22.94
C GLN A 147 -1.72 6.10 23.87
N ASN A 148 -0.70 5.27 23.85
CA ASN A 148 0.49 5.41 24.68
C ASN A 148 1.63 6.12 23.93
N VAL A 149 1.73 5.90 22.63
CA VAL A 149 2.73 6.52 21.75
C VAL A 149 1.98 7.11 20.56
N PRO A 150 1.45 8.34 20.67
CA PRO A 150 0.70 8.98 19.58
C PRO A 150 1.58 9.20 18.35
N ARG A 151 1.02 8.91 17.18
CA ARG A 151 1.66 9.16 15.89
C ARG A 151 0.68 9.80 14.93
N GLN A 152 1.20 10.66 14.07
CA GLN A 152 0.44 11.35 13.02
C GLN A 152 1.18 11.23 11.69
N LEU A 153 0.48 11.54 10.61
CA LEU A 153 1.11 11.62 9.29
C LEU A 153 2.29 12.58 9.32
N HIS A 154 3.37 12.20 8.63
CA HIS A 154 4.62 12.96 8.51
C HIS A 154 5.46 13.07 9.78
N ASP A 155 5.18 12.28 10.82
CA ASP A 155 6.03 12.23 12.01
C ASP A 155 7.45 11.73 11.67
N ASP A 156 7.59 10.88 10.65
CA ASP A 156 8.87 10.41 10.16
C ASP A 156 9.74 11.54 9.61
N VAL A 157 9.13 12.54 8.95
CA VAL A 157 9.84 13.70 8.40
C VAL A 157 10.06 14.79 9.44
N ALA A 158 9.42 14.68 10.61
CA ALA A 158 9.67 15.57 11.74
C ALA A 158 10.95 15.20 12.51
N MET A 159 11.57 14.08 12.18
CA MET A 159 12.83 13.64 12.78
C MET A 159 14.01 14.24 12.02
N ASP A 160 15.02 14.71 12.75
CA ASP A 160 16.26 15.20 12.13
C ASP A 160 17.19 14.04 11.77
N SER A 161 18.36 14.35 11.21
CA SER A 161 19.33 13.34 10.77
C SER A 161 19.93 12.52 11.92
N THR A 162 19.76 12.96 13.17
CA THR A 162 20.21 12.21 14.35
C THR A 162 19.11 11.38 14.98
N GLY A 163 17.89 11.43 14.43
CA GLY A 163 16.74 10.72 14.96
C GLY A 163 15.97 11.50 16.03
N GLU A 164 16.31 12.75 16.28
CA GLU A 164 15.57 13.59 17.21
C GLU A 164 14.43 14.34 16.52
N ALA A 165 13.31 14.47 17.21
CA ALA A 165 12.15 15.16 16.66
C ALA A 165 12.44 16.66 16.57
N SER A 166 12.44 17.22 15.34
CA SER A 166 12.72 18.64 15.09
C SER A 166 11.68 19.57 15.71
N THR A 167 10.49 19.07 16.02
CA THR A 167 9.38 19.84 16.58
C THR A 167 9.53 20.13 18.08
N TRP A 168 10.53 19.57 18.74
CA TRP A 168 10.74 19.75 20.18
C TRP A 168 11.35 21.10 20.57
N HIS A 169 11.69 21.92 19.60
CA HIS A 169 12.35 23.19 19.81
C HIS A 169 11.42 24.41 19.62
N GLN A 170 10.16 24.20 19.78
CA GLN A 170 9.18 25.30 19.74
C GLN A 170 9.00 25.94 21.08
#